data_d2533eccf23e1b77ee9fe63da42539d9
#
_entry.id   d2533eccf23e1b77ee9fe63da42539d9
#
_cell.length_a   1.000
_cell.length_b   1.000
_cell.length_c   1.000
_cell.angle_alpha   90.00
_cell.angle_beta   90.00
_cell.angle_gamma   90.00
#
_symmetry.space_group_name_H-M   'P 1'
#
loop_
_entity.id
_entity.type
_entity.pdbx_description
1 polymer ?
#
loop_
_entity_poly.entity_id
_entity_poly.type
_entity_poly.pdbx_seq_one_letter_code
_entity_poly.pdbx_strand_id
1 'polypeptide(L)'
;MIANQAGVVCSREKVRAKGYERIERLMSKLALNNWLPLWATGVGRSALAGVALACVGGLAAGCATNLNSVPQAGQVDSGAQGSLSADAGKKSPVTVAMILPLQGFGPRALIAKGMKQAGEMALFDGDNPNVQLIVKNDDGSAAGAQAAAREALSEGAELIVGPLFGASVPSVAAVTRTENVPVLSFSNDRSVGGNGVYLMSYLPQAEVERIVSFSLSRGKRSFAALVPVGAYGDAVEQAFRDAVMRGGGTIVALERFELGANKMLDPAKRVFDTINEIALTGSPVDALFLPGNKDSLPTLGPQIAYAKIDTSRTQLIGLSGWDYPSIGRDEVFIGGWYPGPDPRGWQSFSERFANTFGQVPPRVASHAYDAIRLAISLSARPRGQRFTQANLTMPAGFDGVDGRFTLLPNGTTQRGLAVFEVQKFGGKLIGEPAQAGLAAPLSGQIRPRFPNRPFAGQSVGAAPL
;
A
#
# COMPACT_ATOMS: atom_id res chain seq x y z
N MET A 1 -18.36 -36.03 -43.71
CA MET A 1 -17.94 -34.62 -43.48
C MET A 1 -17.05 -34.53 -42.22
N ILE A 2 -15.97 -35.33 -42.14
CA ILE A 2 -15.01 -35.31 -41.01
C ILE A 2 -13.61 -35.49 -41.62
N ALA A 3 -13.09 -34.49 -42.33
CA ALA A 3 -11.74 -34.57 -42.93
C ALA A 3 -11.05 -33.20 -43.10
N ASN A 4 -11.55 -32.13 -42.45
CA ASN A 4 -10.98 -30.78 -42.73
C ASN A 4 -10.54 -29.97 -41.49
N GLN A 5 -10.44 -30.56 -40.31
CA GLN A 5 -9.94 -29.88 -39.14
C GLN A 5 -8.51 -30.29 -38.70
N ALA A 6 -7.94 -31.39 -39.20
CA ALA A 6 -6.57 -31.83 -38.89
C ALA A 6 -5.48 -31.02 -39.63
N GLY A 7 -5.78 -30.37 -40.73
CA GLY A 7 -4.80 -29.63 -41.56
C GLY A 7 -4.44 -28.24 -41.03
N VAL A 8 -5.27 -27.63 -40.21
CA VAL A 8 -5.06 -26.25 -39.72
C VAL A 8 -4.24 -26.19 -38.41
N VAL A 9 -4.28 -27.25 -37.61
CA VAL A 9 -3.52 -27.33 -36.35
C VAL A 9 -2.04 -27.60 -36.62
N CYS A 10 -1.72 -28.43 -37.61
CA CYS A 10 -0.33 -28.75 -37.98
C CYS A 10 0.42 -27.57 -38.64
N SER A 11 -0.28 -26.62 -39.25
CA SER A 11 0.30 -25.42 -39.85
C SER A 11 0.71 -24.35 -38.83
N ARG A 12 0.00 -24.24 -37.70
CA ARG A 12 0.30 -23.24 -36.64
C ARG A 12 1.48 -23.64 -35.76
N GLU A 13 1.73 -24.92 -35.54
CA GLU A 13 2.92 -25.38 -34.81
C GLU A 13 4.23 -25.20 -35.58
N LYS A 14 4.23 -25.42 -36.89
CA LYS A 14 5.41 -25.19 -37.74
C LYS A 14 5.81 -23.72 -37.86
N VAL A 15 4.87 -22.79 -37.74
CA VAL A 15 5.17 -21.34 -37.75
C VAL A 15 5.72 -20.89 -36.39
N ARG A 16 5.29 -21.49 -35.27
CA ARG A 16 5.82 -21.22 -33.93
C ARG A 16 7.26 -21.74 -33.79
N ALA A 17 7.56 -22.93 -34.27
CA ALA A 17 8.92 -23.52 -34.19
C ALA A 17 9.96 -22.70 -34.99
N LYS A 18 9.62 -22.18 -36.17
CA LYS A 18 10.51 -21.30 -36.95
C LYS A 18 10.72 -19.91 -36.33
N GLY A 19 9.78 -19.42 -35.52
CA GLY A 19 9.92 -18.18 -34.75
C GLY A 19 10.94 -18.29 -33.60
N TYR A 20 10.95 -19.42 -32.90
CA TYR A 20 11.88 -19.66 -31.81
C TYR A 20 13.33 -19.82 -32.29
N GLU A 21 13.58 -20.57 -33.34
CA GLU A 21 14.94 -20.71 -33.90
C GLU A 21 15.52 -19.39 -34.42
N ARG A 22 14.70 -18.45 -34.84
CA ARG A 22 15.16 -17.13 -35.30
C ARG A 22 15.55 -16.21 -34.13
N ILE A 23 14.89 -16.35 -32.99
CA ILE A 23 15.22 -15.59 -31.78
C ILE A 23 16.51 -16.12 -31.13
N GLU A 24 16.72 -17.43 -31.09
CA GLU A 24 17.96 -18.00 -30.57
C GLU A 24 19.17 -17.61 -31.41
N ARG A 25 19.07 -17.56 -32.76
CA ARG A 25 20.13 -17.08 -33.64
C ARG A 25 20.41 -15.59 -33.54
N LEU A 26 19.45 -14.78 -33.12
CA LEU A 26 19.67 -13.36 -32.85
C LEU A 26 20.33 -13.14 -31.49
N MET A 27 19.99 -13.91 -30.49
CA MET A 27 20.57 -13.83 -29.15
C MET A 27 22.02 -14.34 -29.12
N SER A 28 22.37 -15.36 -29.90
CA SER A 28 23.75 -15.87 -30.00
C SER A 28 24.69 -14.92 -30.75
N LYS A 29 24.18 -14.05 -31.64
CA LYS A 29 24.98 -13.02 -32.33
C LYS A 29 25.19 -11.75 -31.49
N LEU A 30 24.39 -11.51 -30.49
CA LEU A 30 24.51 -10.38 -29.56
C LEU A 30 25.42 -10.67 -28.35
N ALA A 31 25.75 -11.95 -28.10
CA ALA A 31 26.55 -12.36 -26.95
C ALA A 31 28.10 -12.38 -27.27
N LEU A 32 28.52 -12.06 -28.46
CA LEU A 32 29.94 -12.21 -28.88
C LEU A 32 30.73 -10.91 -29.09
N ASN A 33 30.16 -9.75 -28.78
CA ASN A 33 30.90 -8.48 -28.84
C ASN A 33 30.64 -7.66 -27.57
N ASN A 34 31.39 -7.90 -26.52
CA ASN A 34 31.80 -6.96 -25.48
C ASN A 34 32.11 -7.66 -24.15
N TRP A 35 33.26 -8.36 -24.13
CA TRP A 35 33.93 -8.69 -22.87
C TRP A 35 35.44 -8.69 -23.13
N LEU A 36 36.10 -7.56 -22.88
CA LEU A 36 37.53 -7.49 -22.54
C LEU A 36 37.70 -6.44 -21.43
N PRO A 37 38.37 -6.77 -20.33
CA PRO A 37 38.62 -5.84 -19.24
C PRO A 37 39.89 -5.04 -19.51
N LEU A 38 39.80 -3.72 -19.43
CA LEU A 38 40.97 -2.82 -19.38
C LEU A 38 41.33 -2.56 -17.92
N TRP A 39 42.23 -3.36 -17.40
CA TRP A 39 43.10 -3.04 -16.26
C TRP A 39 44.53 -2.89 -16.78
N ALA A 40 45.22 -1.87 -16.29
CA ALA A 40 46.65 -1.60 -16.29
C ALA A 40 47.13 -0.53 -17.29
N THR A 41 47.63 0.47 -16.74
CA THR A 41 48.84 1.32 -16.85
C THR A 41 48.42 2.74 -16.52
N GLY A 42 48.89 3.48 -15.54
CA GLY A 42 50.23 3.53 -15.00
C GLY A 42 50.73 4.96 -15.17
N VAL A 43 50.77 5.74 -14.09
CA VAL A 43 51.84 6.74 -13.78
C VAL A 43 52.15 7.87 -14.74
N GLY A 44 52.12 9.11 -14.21
CA GLY A 44 52.91 10.26 -14.70
C GLY A 44 52.15 11.59 -14.54
N ARG A 45 52.28 12.33 -13.50
CA ARG A 45 53.21 13.42 -13.12
C ARG A 45 53.19 14.66 -14.00
N SER A 46 53.05 15.80 -13.31
CA SER A 46 53.57 17.16 -13.60
C SER A 46 52.64 18.07 -14.40
N ALA A 47 52.32 19.20 -14.04
CA ALA A 47 52.85 20.35 -13.31
C ALA A 47 52.52 21.63 -14.06
N LEU A 48 52.14 22.64 -13.36
CA LEU A 48 52.55 24.06 -13.46
C LEU A 48 51.83 25.01 -14.45
N ALA A 49 51.44 26.07 -13.77
CA ALA A 49 51.52 27.49 -14.17
C ALA A 49 50.48 28.01 -15.15
N GLY A 50 49.75 29.02 -14.89
CA GLY A 50 50.02 30.26 -14.24
C GLY A 50 49.50 31.36 -15.14
N VAL A 51 49.14 32.43 -14.57
CA VAL A 51 49.11 33.83 -15.06
C VAL A 51 47.77 34.50 -14.97
N ALA A 52 47.78 35.43 -14.02
CA ALA A 52 46.88 36.55 -13.79
C ALA A 52 46.99 37.65 -14.85
N LEU A 53 45.99 38.50 -14.99
CA LEU A 53 46.00 39.95 -15.17
C LEU A 53 44.55 40.39 -15.41
N ALA A 54 43.87 41.11 -14.58
CA ALA A 54 43.94 42.57 -14.18
C ALA A 54 43.65 43.54 -15.34
N CYS A 55 42.62 44.34 -15.15
CA CYS A 55 42.48 45.78 -15.43
C CYS A 55 41.00 46.17 -15.36
N VAL A 56 40.51 46.88 -14.33
CA VAL A 56 40.59 48.31 -14.03
C VAL A 56 39.77 49.18 -15.00
N GLY A 57 38.84 49.96 -14.38
CA GLY A 57 38.29 51.21 -14.87
C GLY A 57 36.80 51.15 -15.14
N GLY A 58 35.93 51.99 -14.60
CA GLY A 58 35.99 53.32 -14.22
C GLY A 58 34.73 53.81 -13.57
N LEU A 59 34.90 54.67 -12.67
CA LEU A 59 33.96 55.50 -11.93
C LEU A 59 33.23 56.53 -12.84
N ALA A 60 31.92 56.73 -12.63
CA ALA A 60 31.32 58.05 -12.79
C ALA A 60 30.11 58.18 -11.88
N ALA A 61 30.24 59.10 -10.98
CA ALA A 61 29.25 59.63 -10.06
C ALA A 61 28.27 60.60 -10.75
N GLY A 62 27.05 60.65 -10.26
CA GLY A 62 26.06 61.63 -10.66
C GLY A 62 25.03 61.80 -9.55
N CYS A 63 25.34 62.69 -8.59
CA CYS A 63 24.38 63.20 -7.65
C CYS A 63 23.51 64.29 -8.34
N ALA A 64 22.19 64.17 -8.16
CA ALA A 64 21.30 65.35 -8.29
C ALA A 64 20.26 65.31 -7.20
N THR A 65 20.49 66.12 -6.21
CA THR A 65 19.56 66.58 -5.17
C THR A 65 18.52 67.54 -5.74
N ASN A 66 17.25 67.36 -5.44
CA ASN A 66 16.28 68.42 -5.44
C ASN A 66 15.37 68.35 -4.22
N LEU A 67 15.62 69.24 -3.32
CA LEU A 67 14.77 69.62 -2.22
C LEU A 67 13.68 70.58 -2.76
N ASN A 68 12.41 70.28 -2.46
CA ASN A 68 11.42 71.33 -2.19
C ASN A 68 10.32 70.79 -1.31
N SER A 69 10.40 71.17 -0.09
CA SER A 69 9.39 71.06 0.95
C SER A 69 8.39 72.19 0.82
N VAL A 70 7.09 71.89 1.00
CA VAL A 70 6.16 72.73 1.78
C VAL A 70 4.96 71.90 2.17
N PRO A 71 4.52 71.94 3.44
CA PRO A 71 3.36 71.17 3.89
C PRO A 71 2.08 72.01 3.69
N GLN A 72 1.04 71.40 3.14
CA GLN A 72 -0.31 71.92 3.14
C GLN A 72 -1.24 71.00 3.93
N ALA A 73 -1.83 71.63 4.95
CA ALA A 73 -2.79 70.95 5.84
C ALA A 73 -4.16 70.88 5.19
N GLY A 74 -4.83 69.72 5.47
CA GLY A 74 -6.26 69.61 5.61
C GLY A 74 -7.09 69.33 4.36
N GLN A 75 -7.40 68.04 4.17
CA GLN A 75 -8.75 67.64 3.73
C GLN A 75 -9.03 66.26 4.25
N VAL A 76 -9.99 66.09 5.17
CA VAL A 76 -10.64 64.86 5.56
C VAL A 76 -11.53 64.46 4.41
N ASP A 77 -11.17 63.44 3.71
CA ASP A 77 -12.08 62.81 2.77
C ASP A 77 -12.38 61.36 3.20
N SER A 78 -13.64 61.21 3.51
CA SER A 78 -14.27 59.94 3.87
C SER A 78 -14.31 59.03 2.63
N GLY A 79 -13.67 57.86 2.67
CA GLY A 79 -13.80 56.92 1.58
C GLY A 79 -12.78 55.82 1.60
N ALA A 80 -12.62 55.13 2.75
CA ALA A 80 -11.98 53.84 2.72
C ALA A 80 -12.95 52.80 2.10
N GLN A 81 -13.16 52.93 0.78
CA GLN A 81 -13.59 51.77 0.01
C GLN A 81 -12.38 50.86 -0.11
N GLY A 82 -12.28 49.93 0.83
CA GLY A 82 -11.43 48.76 0.67
C GLY A 82 -11.76 48.12 -0.67
N SER A 83 -10.84 48.22 -1.61
CA SER A 83 -10.84 47.40 -2.78
C SER A 83 -10.77 45.93 -2.26
N LEU A 84 -11.94 45.37 -2.04
CA LEU A 84 -12.07 43.93 -1.97
C LEU A 84 -11.57 43.43 -3.31
N SER A 85 -10.33 42.97 -3.31
CA SER A 85 -9.67 42.36 -4.44
C SER A 85 -10.61 41.34 -5.05
N ALA A 86 -10.96 41.54 -6.31
CA ALA A 86 -11.73 40.62 -7.12
C ALA A 86 -10.90 39.36 -7.47
N ASP A 87 -10.28 38.75 -6.45
CA ASP A 87 -9.54 37.49 -6.57
C ASP A 87 -10.29 36.31 -5.94
N ALA A 88 -11.59 36.51 -5.59
CA ALA A 88 -12.44 35.50 -5.03
C ALA A 88 -12.86 34.38 -6.02
N GLY A 89 -12.31 34.36 -7.23
CA GLY A 89 -12.70 33.43 -8.31
C GLY A 89 -11.59 32.50 -8.82
N LYS A 90 -10.32 32.80 -8.64
CA LYS A 90 -9.23 31.92 -9.06
C LYS A 90 -8.92 30.91 -7.95
N LYS A 91 -9.38 29.69 -8.13
CA LYS A 91 -8.95 28.55 -7.29
C LYS A 91 -7.42 28.51 -7.36
N SER A 92 -6.74 28.75 -6.23
CA SER A 92 -5.27 28.64 -6.18
C SER A 92 -4.86 27.21 -6.55
N PRO A 93 -3.85 27.07 -7.41
CA PRO A 93 -3.39 25.73 -7.83
C PRO A 93 -2.95 24.90 -6.61
N VAL A 94 -3.16 23.60 -6.70
CA VAL A 94 -2.80 22.64 -5.66
C VAL A 94 -1.58 21.89 -6.14
N THR A 95 -0.46 22.02 -5.47
CA THR A 95 0.74 21.21 -5.77
C THR A 95 0.76 19.97 -4.90
N VAL A 96 0.78 18.81 -5.55
CA VAL A 96 0.95 17.49 -4.93
C VAL A 96 2.29 16.92 -5.36
N ALA A 97 3.14 16.52 -4.42
CA ALA A 97 4.43 15.93 -4.73
C ALA A 97 4.40 14.41 -4.56
N MET A 98 4.84 13.69 -5.58
CA MET A 98 5.01 12.24 -5.54
C MET A 98 6.49 11.90 -5.40
N ILE A 99 6.86 11.24 -4.29
CA ILE A 99 8.23 10.86 -3.96
C ILE A 99 8.39 9.35 -4.13
N LEU A 100 9.23 8.92 -5.08
CA LEU A 100 9.42 7.51 -5.44
C LEU A 100 10.89 7.21 -5.82
N PRO A 101 11.36 5.96 -5.63
CA PRO A 101 12.71 5.53 -6.04
C PRO A 101 12.77 5.24 -7.54
N LEU A 102 12.81 6.29 -8.36
CA LEU A 102 12.72 6.21 -9.81
C LEU A 102 14.02 5.82 -10.49
N GLN A 103 15.16 6.00 -9.81
CA GLN A 103 16.48 5.68 -10.32
C GLN A 103 16.84 4.22 -10.06
N GLY A 104 17.70 3.66 -10.95
CA GLY A 104 18.18 2.30 -10.85
C GLY A 104 17.54 1.35 -11.86
N PHE A 105 17.88 0.06 -11.69
CA PHE A 105 17.39 -1.03 -12.54
C PHE A 105 16.72 -2.10 -11.66
N GLY A 106 15.92 -2.94 -12.32
CA GLY A 106 15.29 -4.08 -11.66
C GLY A 106 13.88 -3.82 -11.11
N PRO A 107 13.36 -4.75 -10.31
CA PRO A 107 11.95 -4.76 -9.91
C PRO A 107 11.47 -3.50 -9.17
N ARG A 108 12.35 -2.90 -8.35
CA ARG A 108 12.00 -1.68 -7.57
C ARG A 108 11.73 -0.48 -8.47
N ALA A 109 12.60 -0.25 -9.46
CA ALA A 109 12.43 0.85 -10.41
C ALA A 109 11.20 0.65 -11.31
N LEU A 110 10.89 -0.60 -11.69
CA LEU A 110 9.68 -0.92 -12.44
C LEU A 110 8.41 -0.64 -11.64
N ILE A 111 8.43 -0.98 -10.35
CA ILE A 111 7.32 -0.65 -9.44
C ILE A 111 7.15 0.87 -9.34
N ALA A 112 8.21 1.60 -9.06
CA ALA A 112 8.17 3.07 -8.93
C ALA A 112 7.68 3.74 -10.22
N LYS A 113 8.16 3.27 -11.39
CA LYS A 113 7.70 3.75 -12.69
C LYS A 113 6.20 3.50 -12.88
N GLY A 114 5.71 2.31 -12.56
CA GLY A 114 4.29 1.98 -12.66
C GLY A 114 3.43 2.81 -11.72
N MET A 115 3.92 3.10 -10.51
CA MET A 115 3.23 3.99 -9.56
C MET A 115 3.18 5.43 -10.06
N LYS A 116 4.29 5.96 -10.61
CA LYS A 116 4.31 7.28 -11.24
C LYS A 116 3.28 7.37 -12.36
N GLN A 117 3.27 6.41 -13.27
CA GLN A 117 2.32 6.33 -14.38
C GLN A 117 0.86 6.26 -13.90
N ALA A 118 0.59 5.52 -12.82
CA ALA A 118 -0.74 5.46 -12.21
C ALA A 118 -1.18 6.81 -11.63
N GLY A 119 -0.27 7.54 -10.99
CA GLY A 119 -0.55 8.89 -10.52
C GLY A 119 -0.83 9.88 -11.65
N GLU A 120 -0.07 9.81 -12.74
CA GLU A 120 -0.29 10.61 -13.95
C GLU A 120 -1.64 10.27 -14.60
N MET A 121 -2.00 8.99 -14.67
CA MET A 121 -3.31 8.55 -15.17
C MET A 121 -4.46 9.07 -14.29
N ALA A 122 -4.29 9.07 -12.97
CA ALA A 122 -5.30 9.60 -12.04
C ALA A 122 -5.52 11.11 -12.23
N LEU A 123 -4.45 11.85 -12.51
CA LEU A 123 -4.53 13.29 -12.79
C LEU A 123 -5.29 13.54 -14.09
N PHE A 124 -4.98 12.77 -15.12
CA PHE A 124 -5.68 12.84 -16.41
C PHE A 124 -7.16 12.49 -16.28
N ASP A 125 -7.48 11.36 -15.61
CA ASP A 125 -8.88 10.93 -15.37
C ASP A 125 -9.66 11.93 -14.49
N GLY A 126 -8.95 12.72 -13.70
CA GLY A 126 -9.54 13.71 -12.80
C GLY A 126 -10.02 14.98 -13.50
N ASP A 127 -9.49 15.25 -14.68
CA ASP A 127 -9.77 16.46 -15.49
C ASP A 127 -9.82 17.75 -14.65
N ASN A 128 -8.86 17.90 -13.74
CA ASN A 128 -8.79 19.08 -12.85
C ASN A 128 -7.51 19.90 -13.09
N PRO A 129 -7.59 20.97 -13.91
CA PRO A 129 -6.41 21.76 -14.26
C PRO A 129 -5.80 22.52 -13.07
N ASN A 130 -6.47 22.57 -11.93
CA ASN A 130 -5.95 23.22 -10.73
C ASN A 130 -5.05 22.32 -9.88
N VAL A 131 -4.91 21.02 -10.20
CA VAL A 131 -4.01 20.11 -9.48
C VAL A 131 -2.77 19.89 -10.32
N GLN A 132 -1.63 20.25 -9.77
CA GLN A 132 -0.30 20.00 -10.35
C GLN A 132 0.38 18.86 -9.61
N LEU A 133 0.85 17.86 -10.34
CA LEU A 133 1.66 16.76 -9.81
C LEU A 133 3.14 17.02 -10.13
N ILE A 134 3.97 17.17 -9.10
CA ILE A 134 5.42 17.18 -9.23
C ILE A 134 5.97 15.85 -8.76
N VAL A 135 6.94 15.30 -9.49
CA VAL A 135 7.52 13.98 -9.21
C VAL A 135 8.97 14.12 -8.82
N LYS A 136 9.33 13.60 -7.65
CA LYS A 136 10.69 13.64 -7.09
C LYS A 136 11.24 12.24 -6.92
N ASN A 137 12.53 12.08 -7.19
CA ASN A 137 13.25 10.84 -6.97
C ASN A 137 13.87 10.81 -5.57
N ASP A 138 13.66 9.72 -4.83
CA ASP A 138 14.23 9.52 -3.49
C ASP A 138 15.42 8.54 -3.46
N ASP A 139 15.88 8.06 -4.63
CA ASP A 139 16.93 7.04 -4.80
C ASP A 139 16.77 5.76 -3.96
N GLY A 140 15.66 5.64 -3.23
CA GLY A 140 15.38 4.54 -2.30
C GLY A 140 16.07 4.66 -0.95
N SER A 141 16.70 5.81 -0.64
CA SER A 141 17.36 6.06 0.64
C SER A 141 16.58 7.04 1.52
N ALA A 142 16.82 6.99 2.84
CA ALA A 142 16.24 7.94 3.78
C ALA A 142 16.73 9.38 3.54
N ALA A 143 17.99 9.56 3.17
CA ALA A 143 18.58 10.86 2.87
C ALA A 143 18.03 11.45 1.56
N GLY A 144 17.92 10.63 0.50
CA GLY A 144 17.33 11.04 -0.77
C GLY A 144 15.85 11.41 -0.61
N ALA A 145 15.10 10.63 0.16
CA ALA A 145 13.70 10.93 0.46
C ALA A 145 13.54 12.25 1.24
N GLN A 146 14.44 12.55 2.20
CA GLN A 146 14.43 13.81 2.91
C GLN A 146 14.74 15.00 1.99
N ALA A 147 15.74 14.86 1.10
CA ALA A 147 16.08 15.89 0.14
C ALA A 147 14.92 16.14 -0.84
N ALA A 148 14.31 15.09 -1.38
CA ALA A 148 13.15 15.16 -2.25
C ALA A 148 11.96 15.85 -1.58
N ALA A 149 11.72 15.59 -0.28
CA ALA A 149 10.66 16.23 0.48
C ALA A 149 10.92 17.74 0.67
N ARG A 150 12.17 18.15 0.99
CA ARG A 150 12.52 19.57 1.10
C ARG A 150 12.35 20.31 -0.23
N GLU A 151 12.78 19.71 -1.31
CA GLU A 151 12.60 20.26 -2.65
C GLU A 151 11.11 20.41 -2.98
N ALA A 152 10.31 19.39 -2.74
CA ALA A 152 8.87 19.43 -2.95
C ALA A 152 8.18 20.55 -2.15
N LEU A 153 8.56 20.75 -0.88
CA LEU A 153 8.02 21.81 -0.03
C LEU A 153 8.43 23.20 -0.55
N SER A 154 9.68 23.36 -1.02
CA SER A 154 10.14 24.64 -1.60
C SER A 154 9.40 24.99 -2.90
N GLU A 155 8.86 24.00 -3.61
CA GLU A 155 8.00 24.17 -4.79
C GLU A 155 6.50 24.32 -4.42
N GLY A 156 6.19 24.41 -3.13
CA GLY A 156 4.85 24.69 -2.64
C GLY A 156 3.93 23.45 -2.54
N ALA A 157 4.48 22.26 -2.39
CA ALA A 157 3.68 21.05 -2.19
C ALA A 157 2.82 21.18 -0.93
N GLU A 158 1.52 20.91 -1.06
CA GLU A 158 0.54 20.90 0.02
C GLU A 158 0.24 19.47 0.50
N LEU A 159 0.69 18.46 -0.24
CA LEU A 159 0.55 17.04 0.06
C LEU A 159 1.74 16.28 -0.51
N ILE A 160 2.31 15.37 0.29
CA ILE A 160 3.32 14.41 -0.17
C ILE A 160 2.66 13.05 -0.38
N VAL A 161 2.88 12.44 -1.53
CA VAL A 161 2.43 11.09 -1.91
C VAL A 161 3.67 10.20 -2.07
N GLY A 162 3.84 9.22 -1.20
CA GLY A 162 5.09 8.49 -0.99
C GLY A 162 5.68 8.85 0.39
N PRO A 163 6.88 8.34 0.73
CA PRO A 163 7.73 7.44 -0.04
C PRO A 163 7.19 6.00 -0.10
N LEU A 164 7.85 5.17 -0.92
CA LEU A 164 7.49 3.76 -1.07
C LEU A 164 7.98 2.92 0.11
N PHE A 165 9.18 3.18 0.61
CA PHE A 165 9.83 2.35 1.65
C PHE A 165 9.63 2.91 3.05
N GLY A 166 9.28 2.02 4.01
CA GLY A 166 9.06 2.38 5.41
C GLY A 166 10.27 3.08 6.06
N ALA A 167 11.49 2.64 5.75
CA ALA A 167 12.72 3.24 6.25
C ALA A 167 12.90 4.72 5.87
N SER A 168 12.29 5.17 4.76
CA SER A 168 12.36 6.56 4.30
C SER A 168 11.28 7.46 4.93
N VAL A 169 10.20 6.89 5.46
CA VAL A 169 9.07 7.66 5.99
C VAL A 169 9.44 8.59 7.13
N PRO A 170 10.22 8.18 8.15
CA PRO A 170 10.60 9.08 9.24
C PRO A 170 11.36 10.31 8.77
N SER A 171 12.23 10.17 7.75
CA SER A 171 13.03 11.26 7.20
C SER A 171 12.18 12.28 6.43
N VAL A 172 11.17 11.82 5.68
CA VAL A 172 10.19 12.69 5.02
C VAL A 172 9.34 13.39 6.09
N ALA A 173 8.80 12.64 7.04
CA ALA A 173 7.93 13.16 8.10
C ALA A 173 8.63 14.22 8.98
N ALA A 174 9.94 14.10 9.22
CA ALA A 174 10.71 15.08 9.97
C ALA A 174 10.70 16.48 9.30
N VAL A 175 10.66 16.52 7.97
CA VAL A 175 10.64 17.77 7.19
C VAL A 175 9.21 18.28 7.01
N THR A 176 8.27 17.41 6.67
CA THR A 176 6.89 17.82 6.34
C THR A 176 6.09 18.28 7.55
N ARG A 177 6.42 17.79 8.76
CA ARG A 177 5.75 18.22 10.01
C ARG A 177 5.98 19.69 10.35
N THR A 178 7.16 20.23 10.05
CA THR A 178 7.46 21.65 10.31
C THR A 178 6.60 22.59 9.47
N GLU A 179 6.16 22.14 8.31
CA GLU A 179 5.31 22.87 7.37
C GLU A 179 3.82 22.46 7.45
N ASN A 180 3.47 21.54 8.37
CA ASN A 180 2.12 20.96 8.50
C ASN A 180 1.61 20.32 7.20
N VAL A 181 2.51 19.77 6.37
CA VAL A 181 2.16 19.08 5.13
C VAL A 181 2.01 17.59 5.40
N PRO A 182 0.83 16.98 5.15
CA PRO A 182 0.61 15.56 5.38
C PRO A 182 1.31 14.68 4.34
N VAL A 183 1.52 13.43 4.72
CA VAL A 183 2.19 12.41 3.92
C VAL A 183 1.26 11.22 3.72
N LEU A 184 0.99 10.84 2.47
CA LEU A 184 0.33 9.60 2.07
C LEU A 184 1.39 8.58 1.65
N SER A 185 1.92 7.81 2.60
CA SER A 185 3.00 6.85 2.34
C SER A 185 2.48 5.53 1.78
N PHE A 186 3.27 4.87 0.95
CA PHE A 186 2.99 3.54 0.43
C PHE A 186 3.61 2.40 1.27
N SER A 187 4.19 2.74 2.41
CA SER A 187 4.70 1.74 3.36
C SER A 187 3.58 0.88 3.93
N ASN A 188 3.85 -0.40 4.13
CA ASN A 188 3.00 -1.33 4.87
C ASN A 188 3.50 -1.55 6.32
N ASP A 189 4.49 -0.80 6.76
CA ASP A 189 4.97 -0.80 8.14
C ASP A 189 4.10 0.13 8.99
N ARG A 190 3.27 -0.46 9.85
CA ARG A 190 2.37 0.29 10.73
C ARG A 190 3.09 1.25 11.67
N SER A 191 4.32 0.96 12.06
CA SER A 191 5.08 1.74 13.05
C SER A 191 5.41 3.16 12.57
N VAL A 192 5.43 3.39 11.25
CA VAL A 192 5.75 4.69 10.67
C VAL A 192 4.52 5.56 10.39
N GLY A 193 3.30 5.05 10.66
CA GLY A 193 2.04 5.79 10.53
C GLY A 193 1.74 6.71 11.72
N GLY A 194 0.86 7.67 11.52
CA GLY A 194 0.45 8.65 12.54
C GLY A 194 1.18 9.98 12.44
N ASN A 195 0.74 10.95 13.25
CA ASN A 195 1.35 12.28 13.31
C ASN A 195 1.50 12.96 11.92
N GLY A 196 0.44 12.94 11.11
CA GLY A 196 0.43 13.53 9.76
C GLY A 196 0.87 12.56 8.66
N VAL A 197 1.28 11.33 8.99
CA VAL A 197 1.59 10.27 8.03
C VAL A 197 0.44 9.28 7.96
N TYR A 198 -0.07 9.00 6.77
CA TYR A 198 -1.13 8.04 6.49
C TYR A 198 -0.63 6.96 5.55
N LEU A 199 -0.87 5.70 5.88
CA LEU A 199 -0.39 4.55 5.12
C LEU A 199 -1.44 4.11 4.10
N MET A 200 -1.15 4.24 2.81
CA MET A 200 -2.07 3.88 1.72
C MET A 200 -2.11 2.40 1.40
N SER A 201 -1.12 1.63 1.85
CA SER A 201 -1.01 0.21 1.59
C SER A 201 -1.96 -0.65 2.42
N TYR A 202 -2.18 -1.88 1.98
CA TYR A 202 -2.79 -2.90 2.82
C TYR A 202 -1.86 -3.25 3.97
N LEU A 203 -2.42 -3.25 5.18
CA LEU A 203 -1.68 -3.63 6.38
C LEU A 203 -1.91 -5.11 6.66
N PRO A 204 -0.87 -5.91 6.92
CA PRO A 204 -1.01 -7.32 7.25
C PRO A 204 -1.98 -7.58 8.40
N GLN A 205 -2.03 -6.67 9.38
CA GLN A 205 -2.95 -6.75 10.51
C GLN A 205 -4.41 -6.74 10.08
N ALA A 206 -4.78 -5.92 9.11
CA ALA A 206 -6.15 -5.85 8.60
C ALA A 206 -6.53 -7.13 7.82
N GLU A 207 -5.58 -7.70 7.08
CA GLU A 207 -5.78 -8.97 6.39
C GLU A 207 -5.98 -10.12 7.38
N VAL A 208 -5.14 -10.20 8.42
CA VAL A 208 -5.27 -11.20 9.49
C VAL A 208 -6.62 -11.08 10.20
N GLU A 209 -7.00 -9.87 10.58
CA GLU A 209 -8.27 -9.64 11.25
C GLU A 209 -9.45 -10.07 10.38
N ARG A 210 -9.39 -9.78 9.08
CA ARG A 210 -10.42 -10.17 8.12
C ARG A 210 -10.56 -11.69 8.00
N ILE A 211 -9.45 -12.41 7.79
CA ILE A 211 -9.52 -13.86 7.57
C ILE A 211 -9.88 -14.63 8.84
N VAL A 212 -9.34 -14.22 9.99
CA VAL A 212 -9.68 -14.82 11.28
C VAL A 212 -11.15 -14.59 11.63
N SER A 213 -11.64 -13.35 11.52
CA SER A 213 -13.04 -13.02 11.75
C SER A 213 -13.98 -13.80 10.84
N PHE A 214 -13.62 -13.94 9.55
CA PHE A 214 -14.38 -14.75 8.61
C PHE A 214 -14.38 -16.23 9.02
N SER A 215 -13.23 -16.78 9.39
CA SER A 215 -13.11 -18.17 9.84
C SER A 215 -13.94 -18.44 11.08
N LEU A 216 -13.91 -17.54 12.06
CA LEU A 216 -14.74 -17.59 13.26
C LEU A 216 -16.24 -17.55 12.94
N SER A 217 -16.65 -16.72 11.97
CA SER A 217 -18.04 -16.65 11.51
C SER A 217 -18.53 -17.93 10.84
N ARG A 218 -17.59 -18.72 10.31
CA ARG A 218 -17.83 -20.06 9.73
C ARG A 218 -17.69 -21.20 10.75
N GLY A 219 -17.64 -20.85 12.03
CA GLY A 219 -17.62 -21.85 13.12
C GLY A 219 -16.24 -22.38 13.48
N LYS A 220 -15.16 -21.90 12.86
CA LYS A 220 -13.80 -22.32 13.19
C LYS A 220 -13.41 -21.74 14.56
N ARG A 221 -12.85 -22.56 15.46
CA ARG A 221 -12.50 -22.16 16.84
C ARG A 221 -11.07 -22.56 17.22
N SER A 222 -10.56 -23.68 16.71
CA SER A 222 -9.20 -24.15 16.96
C SER A 222 -8.30 -23.85 15.77
N PHE A 223 -7.15 -23.23 16.05
CA PHE A 223 -6.24 -22.74 15.03
C PHE A 223 -4.83 -23.27 15.25
N ALA A 224 -4.17 -23.67 14.18
CA ALA A 224 -2.72 -23.85 14.13
C ALA A 224 -2.11 -22.80 13.20
N ALA A 225 -0.83 -22.49 13.34
CA ALA A 225 -0.16 -21.49 12.52
C ALA A 225 1.30 -21.86 12.23
N LEU A 226 1.76 -21.52 11.03
CA LEU A 226 3.15 -21.62 10.63
C LEU A 226 3.57 -20.31 9.98
N VAL A 227 4.34 -19.47 10.73
CA VAL A 227 4.58 -18.07 10.44
C VAL A 227 6.05 -17.84 10.05
N PRO A 228 6.39 -17.03 9.02
CA PRO A 228 7.77 -16.74 8.70
C PRO A 228 8.45 -15.91 9.78
N VAL A 229 9.76 -16.08 10.00
CA VAL A 229 10.55 -15.20 10.88
C VAL A 229 10.76 -13.82 10.25
N GLY A 230 10.98 -12.80 11.08
CA GLY A 230 11.26 -11.41 10.70
C GLY A 230 10.09 -10.46 10.97
N ALA A 231 10.29 -9.18 10.70
CA ALA A 231 9.34 -8.11 11.06
C ALA A 231 7.92 -8.32 10.53
N TYR A 232 7.79 -8.86 9.31
CA TYR A 232 6.48 -9.24 8.76
C TYR A 232 5.82 -10.35 9.57
N GLY A 233 6.58 -11.42 9.88
CA GLY A 233 6.07 -12.52 10.67
C GLY A 233 5.70 -12.09 12.10
N ASP A 234 6.49 -11.22 12.73
CA ASP A 234 6.20 -10.67 14.06
C ASP A 234 4.87 -9.91 14.06
N ALA A 235 4.66 -9.04 13.06
CA ALA A 235 3.43 -8.27 12.93
C ALA A 235 2.20 -9.15 12.66
N VAL A 236 2.35 -10.18 11.82
CA VAL A 236 1.29 -11.12 11.46
C VAL A 236 0.95 -12.04 12.64
N GLU A 237 1.96 -12.56 13.35
CA GLU A 237 1.73 -13.42 14.51
C GLU A 237 1.01 -12.67 15.63
N GLN A 238 1.46 -11.45 15.95
CA GLN A 238 0.80 -10.64 16.96
C GLN A 238 -0.67 -10.39 16.59
N ALA A 239 -0.92 -9.97 15.35
CA ALA A 239 -2.28 -9.74 14.87
C ALA A 239 -3.14 -11.00 14.90
N PHE A 240 -2.56 -12.17 14.58
CA PHE A 240 -3.24 -13.46 14.58
C PHE A 240 -3.63 -13.87 16.00
N ARG A 241 -2.70 -13.79 16.95
CA ARG A 241 -2.98 -14.07 18.37
C ARG A 241 -4.10 -13.18 18.89
N ASP A 242 -4.01 -11.87 18.63
CA ASP A 242 -5.01 -10.90 19.07
C ASP A 242 -6.38 -11.17 18.45
N ALA A 243 -6.45 -11.46 17.16
CA ALA A 243 -7.71 -11.70 16.47
C ALA A 243 -8.38 -13.01 16.91
N VAL A 244 -7.62 -14.09 17.06
CA VAL A 244 -8.12 -15.39 17.54
C VAL A 244 -8.63 -15.26 18.97
N MET A 245 -7.86 -14.63 19.87
CA MET A 245 -8.22 -14.45 21.27
C MET A 245 -9.48 -13.56 21.42
N ARG A 246 -9.53 -12.41 20.74
CA ARG A 246 -10.72 -11.54 20.76
C ARG A 246 -11.98 -12.24 20.24
N GLY A 247 -11.82 -13.14 19.29
CA GLY A 247 -12.92 -13.92 18.73
C GLY A 247 -13.32 -15.18 19.50
N GLY A 248 -12.69 -15.45 20.64
CA GLY A 248 -12.97 -16.62 21.48
C GLY A 248 -12.47 -17.94 20.88
N GLY A 249 -11.46 -17.89 20.00
CA GLY A 249 -10.77 -19.05 19.46
C GLY A 249 -9.56 -19.46 20.30
N THR A 250 -8.98 -20.61 19.96
CA THR A 250 -7.77 -21.17 20.62
C THR A 250 -6.69 -21.45 19.61
N ILE A 251 -5.45 -21.10 19.91
CA ILE A 251 -4.27 -21.48 19.13
C ILE A 251 -3.67 -22.72 19.76
N VAL A 252 -3.69 -23.85 19.04
CA VAL A 252 -3.24 -25.15 19.53
C VAL A 252 -1.78 -25.45 19.15
N ALA A 253 -1.29 -24.86 18.06
CA ALA A 253 0.10 -24.96 17.63
C ALA A 253 0.50 -23.66 16.91
N LEU A 254 1.72 -23.20 17.14
CA LEU A 254 2.30 -22.09 16.39
C LEU A 254 3.82 -22.26 16.34
N GLU A 255 4.35 -22.30 15.13
CA GLU A 255 5.77 -22.40 14.86
C GLU A 255 6.22 -21.31 13.90
N ARG A 256 7.50 -20.96 13.98
CA ARG A 256 8.13 -20.01 13.07
C ARG A 256 9.11 -20.72 12.15
N PHE A 257 9.18 -20.29 10.90
CA PHE A 257 10.11 -20.84 9.91
C PHE A 257 10.95 -19.76 9.26
N GLU A 258 12.19 -20.11 8.92
CA GLU A 258 13.01 -19.31 8.01
C GLU A 258 12.77 -19.77 6.57
N LEU A 259 12.90 -18.84 5.60
CA LEU A 259 12.80 -19.22 4.18
C LEU A 259 13.95 -20.16 3.80
N GLY A 260 13.60 -21.19 3.02
CA GLY A 260 14.51 -22.23 2.56
C GLY A 260 14.00 -23.62 2.88
N ALA A 261 14.05 -24.52 1.90
CA ALA A 261 13.41 -25.85 1.99
C ALA A 261 13.79 -26.61 3.25
N ASN A 262 15.08 -26.69 3.57
CA ASN A 262 15.55 -27.45 4.75
C ASN A 262 15.19 -26.76 6.09
N LYS A 263 15.07 -25.42 6.10
CA LYS A 263 14.76 -24.67 7.32
C LYS A 263 13.26 -24.68 7.66
N MET A 264 12.43 -24.96 6.68
CA MET A 264 10.98 -25.02 6.84
C MET A 264 10.49 -26.40 7.32
N LEU A 265 11.28 -27.46 7.12
CA LEU A 265 10.88 -28.85 7.37
C LEU A 265 10.53 -29.12 8.85
N ASP A 266 11.44 -28.82 9.77
CA ASP A 266 11.24 -29.14 11.18
C ASP A 266 10.10 -28.35 11.82
N PRO A 267 9.99 -27.00 11.64
CA PRO A 267 8.84 -26.26 12.14
C PRO A 267 7.51 -26.76 11.56
N ALA A 268 7.47 -27.01 10.24
CA ALA A 268 6.27 -27.53 9.60
C ALA A 268 5.88 -28.89 10.16
N LYS A 269 6.86 -29.79 10.32
CA LYS A 269 6.62 -31.12 10.89
C LYS A 269 6.01 -31.03 12.29
N ARG A 270 6.54 -30.18 13.18
CA ARG A 270 5.99 -30.03 14.55
C ARG A 270 4.53 -29.58 14.54
N VAL A 271 4.18 -28.61 13.70
CA VAL A 271 2.78 -28.16 13.58
C VAL A 271 1.89 -29.27 13.03
N PHE A 272 2.34 -29.98 11.99
CA PHE A 272 1.53 -31.04 11.34
C PHE A 272 1.38 -32.27 12.22
N ASP A 273 2.42 -32.67 12.96
CA ASP A 273 2.33 -33.74 13.94
C ASP A 273 1.29 -33.39 15.01
N THR A 274 1.33 -32.16 15.57
CA THR A 274 0.34 -31.69 16.54
C THR A 274 -1.09 -31.70 15.98
N ILE A 275 -1.30 -31.27 14.73
CA ILE A 275 -2.61 -31.31 14.07
C ILE A 275 -3.11 -32.77 13.96
N ASN A 276 -2.24 -33.70 13.54
CA ASN A 276 -2.59 -35.11 13.39
C ASN A 276 -2.85 -35.78 14.75
N GLU A 277 -2.06 -35.49 15.77
CA GLU A 277 -2.28 -35.97 17.14
C GLU A 277 -3.63 -35.55 17.69
N ILE A 278 -3.98 -34.26 17.52
CA ILE A 278 -5.28 -33.73 17.95
C ILE A 278 -6.42 -34.38 17.14
N ALA A 279 -6.24 -34.62 15.85
CA ALA A 279 -7.24 -35.27 15.02
C ALA A 279 -7.59 -36.72 15.52
N LEU A 280 -6.64 -37.42 16.14
CA LEU A 280 -6.87 -38.72 16.75
C LEU A 280 -7.82 -38.65 17.95
N THR A 281 -7.97 -37.52 18.60
CA THR A 281 -8.91 -37.32 19.71
C THR A 281 -10.38 -37.18 19.26
N GLY A 282 -10.62 -37.14 17.94
CA GLY A 282 -11.95 -37.01 17.34
C GLY A 282 -12.36 -35.56 17.06
N SER A 283 -11.61 -34.56 17.53
CA SER A 283 -11.87 -33.12 17.33
C SER A 283 -10.73 -32.49 16.55
N PRO A 284 -10.73 -32.51 15.20
CA PRO A 284 -9.62 -31.99 14.39
C PRO A 284 -9.44 -30.48 14.63
N VAL A 285 -8.22 -30.01 14.35
CA VAL A 285 -7.93 -28.57 14.30
C VAL A 285 -8.73 -27.95 13.17
N ASP A 286 -9.47 -26.88 13.46
CA ASP A 286 -10.42 -26.28 12.51
C ASP A 286 -9.74 -25.52 11.37
N ALA A 287 -8.59 -24.86 11.64
CA ALA A 287 -7.90 -24.08 10.63
C ALA A 287 -6.37 -24.07 10.82
N LEU A 288 -5.64 -24.09 9.70
CA LEU A 288 -4.20 -23.91 9.64
C LEU A 288 -3.88 -22.60 8.92
N PHE A 289 -3.30 -21.65 9.67
CA PHE A 289 -2.91 -20.33 9.17
C PHE A 289 -1.49 -20.36 8.60
N LEU A 290 -1.38 -20.00 7.33
CA LEU A 290 -0.15 -20.01 6.55
C LEU A 290 0.03 -18.64 5.85
N PRO A 291 0.56 -17.61 6.52
CA PRO A 291 0.78 -16.29 5.93
C PRO A 291 2.02 -16.28 5.00
N GLY A 292 2.10 -17.26 4.12
CA GLY A 292 3.12 -17.39 3.10
C GLY A 292 2.73 -16.73 1.79
N ASN A 293 3.64 -16.84 0.81
CA ASN A 293 3.47 -16.31 -0.54
C ASN A 293 4.06 -17.28 -1.58
N LYS A 294 4.18 -16.83 -2.82
CA LYS A 294 4.76 -17.60 -3.94
C LYS A 294 6.18 -18.14 -3.69
N ASP A 295 6.91 -17.61 -2.69
CA ASP A 295 8.28 -18.04 -2.38
C ASP A 295 8.31 -19.13 -1.31
N SER A 296 7.30 -19.24 -0.46
CA SER A 296 7.21 -20.21 0.63
C SER A 296 6.19 -21.32 0.39
N LEU A 297 5.02 -21.01 -0.16
CA LEU A 297 3.92 -21.97 -0.32
C LEU A 297 4.27 -23.15 -1.22
N PRO A 298 5.01 -23.01 -2.34
CA PRO A 298 5.41 -24.17 -3.14
C PRO A 298 6.30 -25.18 -2.40
N THR A 299 6.97 -24.75 -1.33
CA THR A 299 7.74 -25.64 -0.45
C THR A 299 6.85 -26.28 0.62
N LEU A 300 5.86 -25.55 1.14
CA LEU A 300 4.95 -26.02 2.19
C LEU A 300 3.89 -26.98 1.66
N GLY A 301 3.38 -26.78 0.45
CA GLY A 301 2.32 -27.59 -0.15
C GLY A 301 2.64 -29.11 -0.14
N PRO A 302 3.79 -29.52 -0.70
CA PRO A 302 4.21 -30.94 -0.65
C PRO A 302 4.36 -31.49 0.77
N GLN A 303 4.75 -30.66 1.75
CA GLN A 303 4.90 -31.09 3.15
C GLN A 303 3.54 -31.32 3.81
N ILE A 304 2.54 -30.46 3.54
CA ILE A 304 1.17 -30.63 4.02
C ILE A 304 0.58 -31.96 3.46
N ALA A 305 0.79 -32.19 2.16
CA ALA A 305 0.35 -33.42 1.50
C ALA A 305 1.06 -34.68 2.06
N TYR A 306 2.38 -34.61 2.27
CA TYR A 306 3.17 -35.69 2.86
C TYR A 306 2.73 -36.00 4.29
N ALA A 307 2.45 -34.99 5.10
CA ALA A 307 1.94 -35.15 6.46
C ALA A 307 0.49 -35.62 6.50
N LYS A 308 -0.16 -35.75 5.34
CA LYS A 308 -1.56 -36.23 5.20
C LYS A 308 -2.54 -35.39 6.03
N ILE A 309 -2.33 -34.09 6.08
CA ILE A 309 -3.28 -33.18 6.71
C ILE A 309 -4.60 -33.26 5.93
N ASP A 310 -5.68 -33.59 6.63
CA ASP A 310 -7.02 -33.65 6.05
C ASP A 310 -7.57 -32.21 5.85
N THR A 311 -7.34 -31.65 4.66
CA THR A 311 -7.78 -30.30 4.31
C THR A 311 -9.30 -30.17 4.14
N SER A 312 -10.05 -31.27 4.14
CA SER A 312 -11.51 -31.24 4.17
C SER A 312 -12.04 -30.91 5.58
N ARG A 313 -11.26 -31.19 6.61
CA ARG A 313 -11.58 -30.93 8.03
C ARG A 313 -10.80 -29.74 8.57
N THR A 314 -9.52 -29.63 8.26
CA THR A 314 -8.65 -28.51 8.65
C THR A 314 -8.59 -27.49 7.51
N GLN A 315 -9.29 -26.39 7.67
CA GLN A 315 -9.34 -25.31 6.68
C GLN A 315 -7.98 -24.62 6.55
N LEU A 316 -7.40 -24.60 5.37
CA LEU A 316 -6.21 -23.79 5.12
C LEU A 316 -6.64 -22.32 4.95
N ILE A 317 -5.96 -21.43 5.67
CA ILE A 317 -6.19 -20.00 5.57
C ILE A 317 -4.87 -19.24 5.40
N GLY A 318 -4.88 -18.23 4.54
CA GLY A 318 -3.71 -17.41 4.24
C GLY A 318 -4.00 -15.93 4.22
N LEU A 319 -3.08 -15.14 3.67
CA LEU A 319 -3.21 -13.72 3.44
C LEU A 319 -3.16 -13.42 1.93
N SER A 320 -3.17 -12.15 1.55
CA SER A 320 -3.13 -11.72 0.13
C SER A 320 -1.91 -12.24 -0.66
N GLY A 321 -0.86 -12.68 0.02
CA GLY A 321 0.24 -13.42 -0.59
C GLY A 321 -0.15 -14.72 -1.31
N TRP A 322 -1.39 -15.20 -1.10
CA TRP A 322 -1.98 -16.34 -1.81
C TRP A 322 -2.58 -15.95 -3.17
N ASP A 323 -2.75 -14.67 -3.44
CA ASP A 323 -3.30 -14.19 -4.71
C ASP A 323 -2.23 -14.21 -5.82
N TYR A 324 -1.84 -15.40 -6.26
CA TYR A 324 -0.96 -15.59 -7.41
C TYR A 324 -1.46 -16.73 -8.33
N PRO A 325 -1.26 -16.58 -9.66
CA PRO A 325 -1.95 -17.44 -10.65
C PRO A 325 -1.69 -18.94 -10.54
N SER A 326 -0.57 -19.34 -9.92
CA SER A 326 -0.18 -20.76 -9.85
C SER A 326 -0.50 -21.46 -8.53
N ILE A 327 -1.11 -20.79 -7.55
CA ILE A 327 -1.40 -21.40 -6.25
C ILE A 327 -2.29 -22.65 -6.39
N GLY A 328 -3.29 -22.61 -7.25
CA GLY A 328 -4.21 -23.74 -7.47
C GLY A 328 -3.62 -24.90 -8.27
N ARG A 329 -2.32 -24.83 -8.66
CA ARG A 329 -1.61 -25.99 -9.24
C ARG A 329 -1.23 -27.03 -8.18
N ASP A 330 -0.99 -26.57 -6.96
CA ASP A 330 -0.82 -27.44 -5.80
C ASP A 330 -2.20 -27.74 -5.22
N GLU A 331 -2.74 -28.92 -5.51
CA GLU A 331 -4.11 -29.31 -5.17
C GLU A 331 -4.43 -29.15 -3.68
N VAL A 332 -3.42 -29.24 -2.81
CA VAL A 332 -3.58 -29.10 -1.36
C VAL A 332 -4.10 -27.73 -0.95
N PHE A 333 -3.85 -26.67 -1.73
CA PHE A 333 -4.35 -25.32 -1.44
C PHE A 333 -5.75 -25.05 -2.00
N ILE A 334 -6.28 -25.91 -2.89
CA ILE A 334 -7.64 -25.74 -3.42
C ILE A 334 -8.64 -25.84 -2.26
N GLY A 335 -9.58 -24.90 -2.21
CA GLY A 335 -10.50 -24.73 -1.09
C GLY A 335 -9.96 -23.89 0.08
N GLY A 336 -8.67 -23.53 0.07
CA GLY A 336 -8.07 -22.64 1.06
C GLY A 336 -8.61 -21.21 0.93
N TRP A 337 -8.67 -20.46 2.04
CA TRP A 337 -9.24 -19.12 2.09
C TRP A 337 -8.17 -18.06 2.26
N TYR A 338 -8.33 -16.92 1.59
CA TYR A 338 -7.46 -15.76 1.76
C TYR A 338 -8.23 -14.44 1.57
N PRO A 339 -7.85 -13.36 2.28
CA PRO A 339 -8.44 -12.05 2.10
C PRO A 339 -7.77 -11.34 0.91
N GLY A 340 -8.53 -10.49 0.25
CA GLY A 340 -8.02 -9.67 -0.82
C GLY A 340 -8.98 -8.55 -1.19
N PRO A 341 -8.54 -7.56 -1.97
CA PRO A 341 -9.41 -6.52 -2.48
C PRO A 341 -10.38 -7.08 -3.54
N ASP A 342 -11.48 -6.37 -3.77
CA ASP A 342 -12.42 -6.70 -4.85
C ASP A 342 -11.70 -6.63 -6.21
N PRO A 343 -11.67 -7.71 -7.00
CA PRO A 343 -10.91 -7.75 -8.25
C PRO A 343 -11.53 -6.89 -9.37
N ARG A 344 -12.82 -6.54 -9.27
CA ARG A 344 -13.54 -5.83 -10.33
C ARG A 344 -12.94 -4.46 -10.64
N GLY A 345 -12.63 -3.70 -9.63
CA GLY A 345 -11.98 -2.39 -9.79
C GLY A 345 -10.56 -2.50 -10.32
N TRP A 346 -9.80 -3.47 -9.83
CA TRP A 346 -8.46 -3.74 -10.31
C TRP A 346 -8.42 -4.14 -11.79
N GLN A 347 -9.34 -4.99 -12.23
CA GLN A 347 -9.41 -5.41 -13.62
C GLN A 347 -9.60 -4.21 -14.54
N SER A 348 -10.62 -3.38 -14.28
CA SER A 348 -10.89 -2.17 -15.05
C SER A 348 -9.72 -1.18 -15.05
N PHE A 349 -9.07 -0.99 -13.89
CA PHE A 349 -7.88 -0.14 -13.77
C PHE A 349 -6.71 -0.71 -14.59
N SER A 350 -6.44 -2.00 -14.48
CA SER A 350 -5.34 -2.68 -15.16
C SER A 350 -5.48 -2.65 -16.68
N GLU A 351 -6.68 -2.86 -17.18
CA GLU A 351 -6.99 -2.76 -18.63
C GLU A 351 -6.75 -1.34 -19.15
N ARG A 352 -7.25 -0.31 -18.46
CA ARG A 352 -7.02 1.10 -18.85
C ARG A 352 -5.54 1.46 -18.78
N PHE A 353 -4.85 1.04 -17.73
CA PHE A 353 -3.41 1.28 -17.60
C PHE A 353 -2.62 0.61 -18.73
N ALA A 354 -2.94 -0.65 -19.05
CA ALA A 354 -2.28 -1.39 -20.13
C ALA A 354 -2.53 -0.74 -21.49
N ASN A 355 -3.74 -0.27 -21.75
CA ASN A 355 -4.08 0.47 -22.98
C ASN A 355 -3.31 1.80 -23.09
N THR A 356 -3.06 2.48 -21.95
CA THR A 356 -2.39 3.77 -21.95
C THR A 356 -0.87 3.63 -22.03
N PHE A 357 -0.28 2.67 -21.30
CA PHE A 357 1.17 2.57 -21.12
C PHE A 357 1.79 1.32 -21.77
N GLY A 358 1.01 0.45 -22.41
CA GLY A 358 1.48 -0.75 -23.11
C GLY A 358 1.99 -1.88 -22.19
N GLN A 359 1.71 -1.82 -20.90
CA GLN A 359 2.17 -2.81 -19.91
C GLN A 359 1.17 -3.00 -18.77
N VAL A 360 1.17 -4.17 -18.15
CA VAL A 360 0.35 -4.43 -16.97
C VAL A 360 0.93 -3.66 -15.77
N PRO A 361 0.10 -2.94 -14.99
CA PRO A 361 0.59 -2.20 -13.83
C PRO A 361 1.03 -3.14 -12.71
N PRO A 362 2.06 -2.78 -11.91
CA PRO A 362 2.31 -3.46 -10.65
C PRO A 362 1.11 -3.28 -9.71
N ARG A 363 0.80 -4.29 -8.90
CA ARG A 363 -0.41 -4.29 -8.05
C ARG A 363 -0.50 -3.05 -7.14
N VAL A 364 0.64 -2.59 -6.60
CA VAL A 364 0.72 -1.40 -5.74
C VAL A 364 0.47 -0.07 -6.47
N ALA A 365 0.40 -0.07 -7.80
CA ALA A 365 0.14 1.14 -8.59
C ALA A 365 -1.26 1.72 -8.32
N SER A 366 -2.25 0.88 -7.93
CA SER A 366 -3.58 1.33 -7.51
C SER A 366 -3.51 2.31 -6.33
N HIS A 367 -2.57 2.14 -5.40
CA HIS A 367 -2.42 3.05 -4.26
C HIS A 367 -1.97 4.45 -4.68
N ALA A 368 -1.11 4.56 -5.68
CA ALA A 368 -0.68 5.84 -6.23
C ALA A 368 -1.83 6.53 -6.97
N TYR A 369 -2.60 5.79 -7.76
CA TYR A 369 -3.81 6.28 -8.41
C TYR A 369 -4.81 6.80 -7.37
N ASP A 370 -5.12 6.00 -6.34
CA ASP A 370 -6.05 6.35 -5.27
C ASP A 370 -5.62 7.60 -4.50
N ALA A 371 -4.32 7.73 -4.19
CA ALA A 371 -3.77 8.89 -3.49
C ALA A 371 -3.94 10.20 -4.29
N ILE A 372 -3.71 10.16 -5.59
CA ILE A 372 -3.91 11.35 -6.45
C ILE A 372 -5.40 11.63 -6.63
N ARG A 373 -6.27 10.63 -6.78
CA ARG A 373 -7.73 10.81 -6.83
C ARG A 373 -8.26 11.44 -5.54
N LEU A 374 -7.74 11.01 -4.36
CA LEU A 374 -8.02 11.65 -3.08
C LEU A 374 -7.61 13.13 -3.09
N ALA A 375 -6.39 13.44 -3.53
CA ALA A 375 -5.91 14.81 -3.62
C ALA A 375 -6.81 15.69 -4.52
N ILE A 376 -7.23 15.17 -5.66
CA ILE A 376 -8.16 15.84 -6.58
C ILE A 376 -9.50 16.10 -5.91
N SER A 377 -10.05 15.12 -5.18
CA SER A 377 -11.35 15.25 -4.51
C SER A 377 -11.36 16.35 -3.43
N LEU A 378 -10.21 16.59 -2.79
CA LEU A 378 -10.07 17.60 -1.75
C LEU A 378 -9.57 18.96 -2.28
N SER A 379 -9.14 19.05 -3.53
CA SER A 379 -8.52 20.25 -4.14
C SER A 379 -9.43 21.48 -4.17
N ALA A 380 -10.75 21.28 -4.21
CA ALA A 380 -11.73 22.35 -4.24
C ALA A 380 -11.82 23.15 -2.92
N ARG A 381 -11.26 22.63 -1.83
CA ARG A 381 -11.26 23.29 -0.53
C ARG A 381 -10.24 24.45 -0.48
N PRO A 382 -10.38 25.43 0.40
CA PRO A 382 -9.44 26.54 0.54
C PRO A 382 -8.02 26.03 0.85
N ARG A 383 -7.00 26.76 0.36
CA ARG A 383 -5.59 26.47 0.67
C ARG A 383 -5.37 26.44 2.19
N GLY A 384 -4.53 25.53 2.68
CA GLY A 384 -4.29 25.29 4.11
C GLY A 384 -5.39 24.50 4.82
N GLN A 385 -6.56 24.28 4.20
CA GLN A 385 -7.64 23.46 4.75
C GLN A 385 -7.84 22.14 3.97
N ARG A 386 -7.30 22.02 2.76
CA ARG A 386 -7.52 20.90 1.84
C ARG A 386 -7.19 19.55 2.49
N PHE A 387 -5.99 19.46 3.01
CA PHE A 387 -5.42 18.20 3.50
C PHE A 387 -5.29 18.15 5.03
N THR A 388 -6.18 18.85 5.74
CA THR A 388 -6.25 18.74 7.21
C THR A 388 -6.61 17.32 7.63
N GLN A 389 -6.21 16.93 8.84
CA GLN A 389 -6.58 15.63 9.41
C GLN A 389 -8.08 15.37 9.31
N ALA A 390 -8.93 16.34 9.65
CA ALA A 390 -10.38 16.20 9.59
C ALA A 390 -10.89 15.85 8.17
N ASN A 391 -10.27 16.44 7.14
CA ASN A 391 -10.64 16.16 5.76
C ASN A 391 -10.07 14.83 5.24
N LEU A 392 -8.86 14.48 5.65
CA LEU A 392 -8.23 13.21 5.27
C LEU A 392 -8.89 12.01 5.96
N THR A 393 -9.34 12.19 7.21
CA THR A 393 -9.93 11.08 8.00
C THR A 393 -11.45 11.14 8.07
N MET A 394 -12.11 11.76 7.08
CA MET A 394 -13.58 11.84 7.05
C MET A 394 -14.20 10.42 7.05
N PRO A 395 -15.25 10.17 7.84
CA PRO A 395 -15.86 8.84 7.92
C PRO A 395 -16.44 8.31 6.61
N ALA A 396 -16.85 9.21 5.71
CA ALA A 396 -17.35 8.84 4.39
C ALA A 396 -16.28 8.15 3.55
N GLY A 397 -14.98 8.38 3.84
CA GLY A 397 -13.87 7.80 3.11
C GLY A 397 -13.78 8.29 1.68
N PHE A 398 -13.00 7.56 0.88
CA PHE A 398 -12.70 7.86 -0.51
C PHE A 398 -12.93 6.61 -1.36
N ASP A 399 -13.39 6.80 -2.59
CA ASP A 399 -13.51 5.71 -3.55
C ASP A 399 -12.17 5.46 -4.22
N GLY A 400 -11.72 4.22 -4.21
CA GLY A 400 -10.47 3.78 -4.80
C GLY A 400 -10.65 2.63 -5.78
N VAL A 401 -9.58 2.26 -6.46
CA VAL A 401 -9.52 1.12 -7.40
C VAL A 401 -9.99 -0.17 -6.73
N ASP A 402 -9.57 -0.37 -5.50
CA ASP A 402 -9.83 -1.57 -4.71
C ASP A 402 -11.05 -1.41 -3.77
N GLY A 403 -11.96 -0.52 -4.13
CA GLY A 403 -13.12 -0.18 -3.32
C GLY A 403 -12.87 1.00 -2.40
N ARG A 404 -13.88 1.31 -1.59
CA ARG A 404 -13.83 2.44 -0.66
C ARG A 404 -12.80 2.23 0.45
N PHE A 405 -12.09 3.30 0.80
CA PHE A 405 -11.14 3.31 1.91
C PHE A 405 -11.30 4.54 2.79
N THR A 406 -10.91 4.41 4.06
CA THR A 406 -10.92 5.50 5.04
C THR A 406 -9.55 5.59 5.69
N LEU A 407 -8.97 6.77 5.73
CA LEU A 407 -7.78 7.05 6.52
C LEU A 407 -8.18 7.27 7.97
N LEU A 408 -7.42 6.71 8.91
CA LEU A 408 -7.72 6.82 10.34
C LEU A 408 -6.77 7.83 11.01
N PRO A 409 -7.17 8.47 12.12
CA PRO A 409 -6.33 9.44 12.83
C PRO A 409 -4.98 8.88 13.31
N ASN A 410 -4.89 7.57 13.52
CA ASN A 410 -3.65 6.87 13.87
C ASN A 410 -2.72 6.62 12.67
N GLY A 411 -3.06 7.13 11.47
CA GLY A 411 -2.27 7.00 10.27
C GLY A 411 -2.46 5.68 9.50
N THR A 412 -3.29 4.77 9.98
CA THR A 412 -3.62 3.54 9.24
C THR A 412 -4.76 3.76 8.25
N THR A 413 -4.90 2.86 7.28
CA THR A 413 -6.02 2.86 6.34
C THR A 413 -6.91 1.66 6.57
N GLN A 414 -8.20 1.89 6.62
CA GLN A 414 -9.22 0.85 6.63
C GLN A 414 -9.75 0.68 5.21
N ARG A 415 -9.68 -0.56 4.70
CA ARG A 415 -10.22 -0.94 3.38
C ARG A 415 -11.11 -2.16 3.55
N GLY A 416 -12.16 -2.22 2.75
CA GLY A 416 -12.98 -3.42 2.68
C GLY A 416 -12.20 -4.55 2.02
N LEU A 417 -11.98 -5.65 2.74
CA LEU A 417 -11.37 -6.85 2.18
C LEU A 417 -12.46 -7.91 1.97
N ALA A 418 -12.53 -8.43 0.76
CA ALA A 418 -13.26 -9.65 0.42
C ALA A 418 -12.55 -10.88 0.99
N VAL A 419 -13.18 -12.05 0.90
CA VAL A 419 -12.53 -13.33 1.14
C VAL A 419 -12.73 -14.21 -0.08
N PHE A 420 -11.65 -14.84 -0.50
CA PHE A 420 -11.60 -15.72 -1.65
C PHE A 420 -11.30 -17.14 -1.23
N GLU A 421 -11.81 -18.09 -2.01
CA GLU A 421 -11.46 -19.50 -1.96
C GLU A 421 -10.57 -19.84 -3.14
N VAL A 422 -9.43 -20.46 -2.91
CA VAL A 422 -8.51 -20.90 -3.96
C VAL A 422 -9.20 -21.93 -4.85
N GLN A 423 -9.19 -21.68 -6.15
CA GLN A 423 -9.65 -22.59 -7.18
C GLN A 423 -8.47 -23.07 -8.02
N LYS A 424 -8.68 -24.07 -8.87
CA LYS A 424 -7.64 -24.52 -9.81
C LYS A 424 -7.07 -23.38 -10.67
N PHE A 425 -7.92 -22.38 -10.96
CA PHE A 425 -7.55 -21.20 -11.69
C PHE A 425 -8.12 -19.97 -10.98
N GLY A 426 -7.25 -19.23 -10.24
CA GLY A 426 -7.64 -18.01 -9.52
C GLY A 426 -8.39 -18.25 -8.22
N GLY A 427 -9.09 -17.23 -7.74
CA GLY A 427 -9.87 -17.23 -6.50
C GLY A 427 -11.36 -17.02 -6.77
N LYS A 428 -12.21 -17.75 -6.04
CA LYS A 428 -13.66 -17.57 -6.02
C LYS A 428 -14.05 -16.69 -4.83
N LEU A 429 -14.80 -15.64 -5.06
CA LEU A 429 -15.34 -14.79 -4.00
C LEU A 429 -16.33 -15.59 -3.13
N ILE A 430 -16.07 -15.67 -1.82
CA ILE A 430 -16.89 -16.37 -0.83
C ILE A 430 -17.31 -15.48 0.35
N GLY A 431 -16.73 -14.29 0.47
CA GLY A 431 -17.07 -13.31 1.49
C GLY A 431 -16.97 -11.90 0.92
N GLU A 432 -18.08 -11.18 0.90
CA GLU A 432 -18.12 -9.80 0.42
C GLU A 432 -17.18 -8.89 1.21
N PRO A 433 -16.66 -7.82 0.59
CA PRO A 433 -15.87 -6.82 1.30
C PRO A 433 -16.64 -6.27 2.50
N ALA A 434 -16.00 -6.23 3.68
CA ALA A 434 -16.55 -5.50 4.80
C ALA A 434 -16.65 -4.01 4.42
N GLN A 435 -17.78 -3.36 4.68
CA GLN A 435 -17.93 -1.95 4.37
C GLN A 435 -16.94 -1.14 5.22
N ALA A 436 -16.05 -0.39 4.57
CA ALA A 436 -15.17 0.55 5.26
C ALA A 436 -16.05 1.60 5.95
N GLY A 437 -15.82 1.82 7.25
CA GLY A 437 -16.59 2.80 8.04
C GLY A 437 -17.73 2.24 8.91
N LEU A 438 -18.14 0.99 8.70
CA LEU A 438 -18.98 0.27 9.68
C LEU A 438 -18.07 -0.69 10.44
N ALA A 439 -17.60 -0.28 11.62
CA ALA A 439 -17.14 -1.26 12.59
C ALA A 439 -18.23 -2.32 12.68
N ALA A 440 -17.92 -3.59 12.39
CA ALA A 440 -18.85 -4.66 12.65
C ALA A 440 -19.33 -4.48 14.10
N PRO A 441 -20.66 -4.43 14.38
CA PRO A 441 -21.10 -4.33 15.73
C PRO A 441 -20.44 -5.50 16.45
N LEU A 442 -19.65 -5.21 17.49
CA LEU A 442 -19.18 -6.21 18.43
C LEU A 442 -20.44 -6.91 18.95
N SER A 443 -20.79 -8.03 18.33
CA SER A 443 -21.82 -8.94 18.81
C SER A 443 -21.27 -9.59 20.08
N GLY A 444 -21.24 -8.82 21.15
CA GLY A 444 -20.65 -9.16 22.41
C GLY A 444 -20.79 -8.05 23.44
N GLN A 445 -21.77 -7.15 23.31
CA GLN A 445 -22.25 -6.43 24.50
C GLN A 445 -22.90 -7.46 25.42
N ILE A 446 -22.10 -7.96 26.35
CA ILE A 446 -22.58 -8.52 27.58
C ILE A 446 -23.39 -7.39 28.22
N ARG A 447 -24.71 -7.39 28.02
CA ARG A 447 -25.60 -6.59 28.83
C ARG A 447 -25.41 -7.09 30.25
N PRO A 448 -24.99 -6.26 31.21
CA PRO A 448 -25.02 -6.67 32.59
C PRO A 448 -26.49 -6.99 32.93
N ARG A 449 -26.76 -8.26 33.22
CA ARG A 449 -28.03 -8.68 33.85
C ARG A 449 -28.02 -8.10 35.25
N PHE A 450 -28.59 -6.90 35.40
CA PHE A 450 -29.05 -6.48 36.71
C PHE A 450 -30.30 -7.32 37.03
N PRO A 451 -30.34 -8.05 38.17
CA PRO A 451 -31.53 -8.74 38.59
C PRO A 451 -32.58 -7.68 38.91
N ASN A 452 -33.71 -7.70 38.21
CA ASN A 452 -34.92 -6.96 38.58
C ASN A 452 -35.35 -7.43 39.97
N ARG A 453 -35.00 -6.68 41.00
CA ARG A 453 -35.70 -6.73 42.28
C ARG A 453 -36.91 -5.80 42.17
N PRO A 454 -38.16 -6.29 42.38
CA PRO A 454 -39.30 -5.43 42.52
C PRO A 454 -39.15 -4.65 43.84
N PHE A 455 -39.22 -3.33 43.76
CA PHE A 455 -39.38 -2.48 44.94
C PHE A 455 -40.74 -2.79 45.55
N ALA A 456 -40.75 -3.46 46.72
CA ALA A 456 -41.92 -3.56 47.57
C ALA A 456 -42.19 -2.18 48.18
N GLY A 457 -43.30 -1.56 47.77
CA GLY A 457 -43.77 -0.34 48.34
C GLY A 457 -44.19 -0.58 49.83
N GLN A 458 -43.52 0.11 50.76
CA GLN A 458 -43.98 0.28 52.09
C GLN A 458 -44.96 1.49 52.12
N SER A 459 -46.21 1.20 52.26
CA SER A 459 -47.25 2.17 52.63
C SER A 459 -46.99 2.64 54.05
N VAL A 460 -46.66 3.92 54.23
CA VAL A 460 -46.70 4.57 55.57
C VAL A 460 -48.13 4.92 55.86
N GLY A 461 -48.74 4.18 56.84
CA GLY A 461 -50.05 4.47 57.38
C GLY A 461 -49.99 5.77 58.13
N ALA A 462 -50.97 6.67 57.85
CA ALA A 462 -51.32 7.82 58.69
C ALA A 462 -52.10 7.32 59.93
N ALA A 463 -51.65 7.70 61.11
CA ALA A 463 -52.37 7.58 62.32
C ALA A 463 -53.13 8.90 62.61
N PRO A 464 -54.37 8.85 63.07
CA PRO A 464 -55.12 10.05 63.40
C PRO A 464 -54.90 10.48 64.86
N LEU A 465 -55.02 11.83 65.08
CA LEU A 465 -55.01 12.62 66.26
C LEU A 465 -53.73 12.89 66.98
#